data_5ae8227bc95133a5bf899e4bf888b660
#
_entry.id   5ae8227bc95133a5bf899e4bf888b660
#
_cell.length_a   1.000
_cell.length_b   1.000
_cell.length_c   1.000
_cell.angle_alpha   90.00
_cell.angle_beta   90.00
_cell.angle_gamma   90.00
#
_symmetry.space_group_name_H-M   'P 1'
#
loop_
_entity.id
_entity.type
_entity.pdbx_description
1 polymer ?
#
loop_
_entity_poly.entity_id
_entity_poly.type
_entity_poly.pdbx_seq_one_letter_code
_entity_poly.pdbx_strand_id
1 'polypeptide(L)' 'MKNRLKVLRAERDWSQQDLADALSVSRQSVNAIETGKYDPSLPLAFRIADLFENPIEEIFLRD' A
#
# COMPACT_ATOMS: atom_id res chain seq x y z
N MET A 1 4.18 -4.68 9.54
CA MET A 1 5.20 -5.02 8.50
C MET A 1 5.69 -3.74 7.85
N LYS A 2 6.99 -3.63 7.66
CA LYS A 2 7.56 -2.48 6.96
C LYS A 2 7.18 -2.52 5.49
N ASN A 3 6.94 -1.34 4.90
CA ASN A 3 6.57 -1.27 3.50
C ASN A 3 6.96 0.09 2.90
N ARG A 4 6.87 0.17 1.58
CA ARG A 4 7.22 1.38 0.83
C ARG A 4 6.00 2.08 0.25
N LEU A 5 4.80 1.81 0.75
CA LEU A 5 3.58 2.40 0.20
C LEU A 5 3.60 3.92 0.22
N LYS A 6 4.07 4.50 1.32
CA LYS A 6 4.13 5.96 1.43
C LYS A 6 5.04 6.56 0.35
N VAL A 7 6.18 5.92 0.10
CA VAL A 7 7.13 6.35 -0.93
C VAL A 7 6.50 6.23 -2.32
N LEU A 8 5.91 5.07 -2.60
CA LEU A 8 5.28 4.83 -3.90
C LEU A 8 4.13 5.79 -4.17
N ARG A 9 3.36 6.09 -3.14
CA ARG A 9 2.27 7.04 -3.21
C ARG A 9 2.81 8.46 -3.50
N ALA A 10 3.86 8.84 -2.78
CA ALA A 10 4.47 10.16 -2.94
C ALA A 10 5.06 10.35 -4.34
N GLU A 11 5.61 9.29 -4.94
CA GLU A 11 6.14 9.34 -6.30
C GLU A 11 5.07 9.66 -7.33
N ARG A 12 3.79 9.40 -7.00
CA ARG A 12 2.65 9.72 -7.88
C ARG A 12 1.91 10.97 -7.45
N ASP A 13 2.40 11.67 -6.44
CA ASP A 13 1.74 12.82 -5.84
C ASP A 13 0.32 12.47 -5.33
N TRP A 14 0.17 11.26 -4.80
CA TRP A 14 -1.11 10.78 -4.29
C TRP A 14 -1.22 11.00 -2.78
N SER A 15 -2.41 11.44 -2.35
CA SER A 15 -2.79 11.42 -0.94
C SER A 15 -3.13 9.98 -0.51
N GLN A 16 -3.28 9.77 0.79
CA GLN A 16 -3.78 8.48 1.28
C GLN A 16 -5.18 8.19 0.72
N GLN A 17 -6.01 9.22 0.59
CA GLN A 17 -7.35 9.04 0.03
C GLN A 17 -7.28 8.62 -1.45
N ASP A 18 -6.36 9.19 -2.21
CA ASP A 18 -6.18 8.79 -3.61
C ASP A 18 -5.84 7.31 -3.71
N LEU A 19 -4.93 6.84 -2.87
CA LEU A 19 -4.56 5.42 -2.85
C LEU A 19 -5.75 4.55 -2.41
N ALA A 20 -6.47 4.99 -1.39
CA ALA A 20 -7.64 4.26 -0.89
C ALA A 20 -8.70 4.11 -2.00
N ASP A 21 -8.95 5.18 -2.74
CA ASP A 21 -9.90 5.16 -3.86
C ASP A 21 -9.43 4.19 -4.96
N ALA A 22 -8.13 4.21 -5.28
CA ALA A 22 -7.58 3.33 -6.30
C ALA A 22 -7.68 1.86 -5.91
N LEU A 23 -7.62 1.56 -4.61
CA LEU A 23 -7.70 0.18 -4.09
C LEU A 23 -9.11 -0.21 -3.66
N SER A 24 -10.06 0.72 -3.68
CA SER A 24 -11.43 0.51 -3.19
C SER A 24 -11.45 0.08 -1.72
N VAL A 25 -10.63 0.71 -0.92
CA VAL A 25 -10.59 0.49 0.55
C VAL A 25 -10.73 1.83 1.25
N SER A 26 -10.87 1.81 2.58
CA SER A 26 -10.96 3.05 3.34
C SER A 26 -9.59 3.72 3.49
N ARG A 27 -9.59 5.05 3.68
CA ARG A 27 -8.36 5.77 3.98
C ARG A 27 -7.72 5.26 5.27
N GLN A 28 -8.55 4.88 6.25
CA GLN A 28 -8.08 4.31 7.51
C GLN A 28 -7.28 3.03 7.28
N SER A 29 -7.73 2.18 6.35
CA SER A 29 -7.01 0.96 5.99
C SER A 29 -5.65 1.27 5.38
N VAL A 30 -5.59 2.26 4.49
CA VAL A 30 -4.32 2.69 3.91
C VAL A 30 -3.36 3.16 5.00
N ASN A 31 -3.85 4.02 5.91
CA ASN A 31 -3.02 4.52 6.99
C ASN A 31 -2.51 3.40 7.88
N ALA A 32 -3.37 2.45 8.23
CA ALA A 32 -2.99 1.31 9.08
C ALA A 32 -1.92 0.45 8.42
N ILE A 33 -2.01 0.25 7.10
CA ILE A 33 -1.00 -0.50 6.37
C ILE A 33 0.31 0.27 6.34
N GLU A 34 0.27 1.56 6.00
CA GLU A 34 1.48 2.39 5.90
C GLU A 34 2.24 2.48 7.20
N THR A 35 1.52 2.51 8.33
CA THR A 35 2.16 2.61 9.66
C THR A 35 2.58 1.25 10.22
N GLY A 36 2.29 0.16 9.52
CA GLY A 36 2.67 -1.18 9.96
C GLY A 36 1.76 -1.78 11.01
N LYS A 37 0.64 -1.15 11.31
CA LYS A 37 -0.32 -1.65 12.32
C LYS A 37 -1.18 -2.77 11.78
N TYR A 38 -1.29 -2.90 10.47
CA TYR A 38 -2.15 -3.86 9.81
C TYR A 38 -1.47 -4.36 8.55
N ASP A 39 -1.42 -5.67 8.38
CA ASP A 39 -0.89 -6.27 7.17
C ASP A 39 -2.04 -6.55 6.21
N PRO A 40 -1.93 -6.20 4.93
CA PRO A 40 -3.01 -6.44 3.99
C PRO A 40 -3.19 -7.94 3.76
N SER A 41 -4.42 -8.32 3.40
CA SER A 41 -4.66 -9.69 2.93
C SER A 41 -3.82 -9.94 1.68
N LEU A 42 -3.58 -11.21 1.37
CA LEU A 42 -2.81 -11.54 0.17
C LEU A 42 -3.47 -11.01 -1.11
N PRO A 43 -4.81 -11.13 -1.29
CA PRO A 43 -5.43 -10.52 -2.46
C PRO A 43 -5.22 -9.02 -2.56
N LEU A 44 -5.28 -8.30 -1.43
CA LEU A 44 -5.05 -6.86 -1.43
C LEU A 44 -3.58 -6.54 -1.75
N ALA A 45 -2.65 -7.34 -1.21
CA ALA A 45 -1.23 -7.17 -1.49
C ALA A 45 -0.94 -7.33 -2.99
N PHE A 46 -1.56 -8.31 -3.65
CA PHE A 46 -1.42 -8.48 -5.09
C PHE A 46 -1.99 -7.29 -5.86
N ARG A 47 -3.13 -6.75 -5.42
CA ARG A 47 -3.71 -5.56 -6.06
C ARG A 47 -2.80 -4.35 -5.93
N ILE A 48 -2.17 -4.18 -4.77
CA ILE A 48 -1.20 -3.11 -4.54
C ILE A 48 -0.01 -3.29 -5.48
N ALA A 49 0.51 -4.51 -5.59
CA ALA A 49 1.63 -4.81 -6.47
C ALA A 49 1.29 -4.48 -7.93
N ASP A 50 0.11 -4.87 -8.38
CA ASP A 50 -0.34 -4.58 -9.75
C ASP A 50 -0.49 -3.08 -9.97
N LEU A 51 -1.06 -2.37 -9.01
CA LEU A 51 -1.28 -0.92 -9.10
C LEU A 51 0.02 -0.16 -9.28
N PHE A 52 1.04 -0.53 -8.53
CA PHE A 52 2.35 0.14 -8.57
C PHE A 52 3.34 -0.52 -9.52
N GLU A 53 2.95 -1.61 -10.15
CA GLU A 53 3.79 -2.36 -11.09
C GLU A 53 5.13 -2.73 -10.46
N ASN A 54 5.07 -3.19 -9.21
CA ASN A 54 6.24 -3.63 -8.44
C ASN A 54 5.94 -5.01 -7.84
N PRO A 55 6.96 -5.88 -7.71
CA PRO A 55 6.77 -7.14 -6.99
C PRO A 55 6.40 -6.90 -5.54
N ILE A 56 5.61 -7.80 -4.96
CA ILE A 56 5.17 -7.70 -3.56
C ILE A 56 6.37 -7.54 -2.63
N GLU A 57 7.44 -8.33 -2.83
CA GLU A 57 8.61 -8.32 -1.96
C GLU A 57 9.42 -7.02 -2.03
N GLU A 58 9.17 -6.18 -3.03
CA GLU A 58 9.79 -4.86 -3.09
C GLU A 58 8.93 -3.79 -2.43
N ILE A 59 7.65 -4.09 -2.20
CA ILE A 59 6.72 -3.18 -1.54
C ILE A 59 6.66 -3.47 -0.06
N PHE A 60 6.48 -4.75 0.30
CA PHE A 60 6.36 -5.20 1.69
C PHE A 60 7.67 -5.86 2.08
N LEU A 61 8.34 -5.26 3.07
CA LEU A 61 9.69 -5.65 3.44
C LEU A 61 9.68 -6.56 4.67
N ARG A 62 10.58 -7.53 4.67
CA ARG A 62 10.76 -8.38 5.85
C ARG A 62 11.45 -7.58 6.95
N ASP A 63 11.07 -7.88 8.17
CA ASP A 63 11.70 -7.30 9.35
C ASP A 63 13.04 -7.96 9.65
#